data_1a79108879d807f0ea2fe24b1c3b8e11
#
_entry.id   1a79108879d807f0ea2fe24b1c3b8e11
#
_cell.length_a   1.000
_cell.length_b   1.000
_cell.length_c   1.000
_cell.angle_alpha   90.00
_cell.angle_beta   90.00
_cell.angle_gamma   90.00
#
_symmetry.space_group_name_H-M   'P 1'
#
loop_
_entity.id
_entity.type
_entity.pdbx_description
1 polymer ?
#
loop_
_entity_poly.entity_id
_entity_poly.type
_entity_poly.pdbx_seq_one_letter_code
_entity_poly.pdbx_strand_id
1 'polypeptide(L)'
;MLSVLIEGTLLAAPVQRTSAKGTPFVTVQLRCSGDDGESILCSVIAFQASAAEALAALTAGDTVAVAGPAALSQWEKNGEHRVGLKVTATRVLSVYEAGMRRKAASQSQEREPRDGQAPGSPSPPARPQKSRPGGRAQPLGRPPRLVDMDNDEPV
;
A
#
# COMPACT_ATOMS: atom_id res chain seq x y z
N MET A 1 -1.14 17.56 -24.29
CA MET A 1 -0.62 16.25 -23.90
C MET A 1 -1.52 15.72 -22.81
N LEU A 2 -2.16 14.54 -22.97
CA LEU A 2 -3.03 13.94 -21.96
C LEU A 2 -2.18 13.11 -21.02
N SER A 3 -2.21 13.42 -19.72
CA SER A 3 -1.60 12.61 -18.67
C SER A 3 -2.68 12.04 -17.78
N VAL A 4 -2.56 10.77 -17.44
CA VAL A 4 -3.55 10.04 -16.65
C VAL A 4 -2.89 9.35 -15.47
N LEU A 5 -3.68 9.12 -14.43
CA LEU A 5 -3.43 8.15 -13.39
C LEU A 5 -4.57 7.13 -13.48
N ILE A 6 -4.23 5.89 -13.74
CA ILE A 6 -5.19 4.78 -13.84
C ILE A 6 -4.85 3.71 -12.83
N GLU A 7 -5.88 3.09 -12.30
CA GLU A 7 -5.78 1.88 -11.49
C GLU A 7 -6.48 0.74 -12.21
N GLY A 8 -5.89 -0.43 -12.16
CA GLY A 8 -6.47 -1.61 -12.79
C GLY A 8 -5.78 -2.90 -12.36
N THR A 9 -6.38 -4.00 -12.77
CA THR A 9 -5.88 -5.36 -12.51
C THR A 9 -5.18 -5.89 -13.75
N LEU A 10 -4.00 -6.51 -13.57
CA LEU A 10 -3.26 -7.16 -14.65
C LEU A 10 -4.04 -8.37 -15.18
N LEU A 11 -4.28 -8.38 -16.49
CA LEU A 11 -4.93 -9.50 -17.18
C LEU A 11 -4.00 -10.68 -17.42
N ALA A 12 -2.71 -10.40 -17.60
CA ALA A 12 -1.69 -11.39 -17.86
C ALA A 12 -0.35 -10.93 -17.27
N ALA A 13 0.58 -11.86 -17.15
CA ALA A 13 1.94 -11.54 -16.71
C ALA A 13 2.60 -10.49 -17.62
N PRO A 14 3.46 -9.61 -17.07
CA PRO A 14 4.20 -8.63 -17.85
C PRO A 14 5.06 -9.28 -18.93
N VAL A 15 5.11 -8.66 -20.09
CA VAL A 15 5.93 -9.13 -21.21
C VAL A 15 7.07 -8.15 -21.45
N GLN A 16 8.30 -8.62 -21.30
CA GLN A 16 9.49 -7.87 -21.63
C GLN A 16 9.76 -7.98 -23.13
N ARG A 17 10.05 -6.87 -23.79
CA ARG A 17 10.33 -6.77 -25.21
C ARG A 17 11.50 -5.82 -25.45
N THR A 18 12.07 -5.91 -26.64
CA THR A 18 13.11 -4.97 -27.10
C THR A 18 12.59 -4.25 -28.32
N SER A 19 12.74 -2.94 -28.34
CA SER A 19 12.39 -2.10 -29.49
C SER A 19 13.36 -2.30 -30.65
N ALA A 20 12.98 -1.87 -31.85
CA ALA A 20 13.86 -1.89 -33.00
C ALA A 20 15.18 -1.10 -32.82
N LYS A 21 15.21 -0.19 -31.85
CA LYS A 21 16.40 0.60 -31.45
C LYS A 21 17.24 -0.07 -30.36
N GLY A 22 16.91 -1.30 -29.94
CA GLY A 22 17.61 -2.03 -28.89
C GLY A 22 17.24 -1.63 -27.47
N THR A 23 16.25 -0.74 -27.30
CA THR A 23 15.80 -0.32 -25.96
C THR A 23 14.84 -1.35 -25.37
N PRO A 24 15.11 -1.91 -24.20
CA PRO A 24 14.18 -2.82 -23.53
C PRO A 24 12.97 -2.05 -23.01
N PHE A 25 11.82 -2.67 -23.06
CA PHE A 25 10.58 -2.15 -22.51
C PHE A 25 9.68 -3.28 -22.00
N VAL A 26 8.80 -2.96 -21.09
CA VAL A 26 7.81 -3.90 -20.54
C VAL A 26 6.42 -3.47 -20.97
N THR A 27 5.61 -4.44 -21.37
CA THR A 27 4.21 -4.22 -21.73
C THR A 27 3.31 -5.03 -20.80
N VAL A 28 2.22 -4.40 -20.34
CA VAL A 28 1.17 -5.06 -19.57
C VAL A 28 -0.20 -4.64 -20.10
N GLN A 29 -1.20 -5.49 -19.88
CA GLN A 29 -2.60 -5.17 -20.11
C GLN A 29 -3.34 -5.09 -18.80
N LEU A 30 -3.99 -3.97 -18.55
CA LEU A 30 -4.79 -3.73 -17.37
C LEU A 30 -6.27 -3.73 -17.73
N ARG A 31 -7.07 -4.30 -16.85
CA ARG A 31 -8.51 -4.10 -16.83
C ARG A 31 -8.80 -3.01 -15.81
N CYS A 32 -9.27 -1.87 -16.29
CA CYS A 32 -9.72 -0.76 -15.46
C CYS A 32 -11.24 -0.77 -15.40
N SER A 33 -11.83 -0.58 -14.24
CA SER A 33 -13.27 -0.46 -14.08
C SER A 33 -13.69 0.98 -14.35
N GLY A 34 -14.66 1.17 -15.23
CA GLY A 34 -15.36 2.43 -15.42
C GLY A 34 -16.46 2.62 -14.39
N ASP A 35 -17.05 3.81 -14.37
CA ASP A 35 -18.07 4.22 -13.39
C ASP A 35 -19.38 3.42 -13.56
N ASP A 36 -19.69 3.05 -14.80
CA ASP A 36 -20.89 2.27 -15.15
C ASP A 36 -20.72 0.74 -15.03
N GLY A 37 -19.62 0.28 -14.40
CA GLY A 37 -19.28 -1.14 -14.33
C GLY A 37 -18.70 -1.71 -15.62
N GLU A 38 -18.55 -0.92 -16.67
CA GLU A 38 -17.85 -1.32 -17.87
C GLU A 38 -16.34 -1.47 -17.63
N SER A 39 -15.74 -2.47 -18.27
CA SER A 39 -14.30 -2.69 -18.19
C SER A 39 -13.61 -2.04 -19.38
N ILE A 40 -12.69 -1.15 -19.12
CA ILE A 40 -11.84 -0.53 -20.15
C ILE A 40 -10.51 -1.28 -20.19
N LEU A 41 -10.10 -1.68 -21.39
CA LEU A 41 -8.81 -2.30 -21.60
C LEU A 41 -7.74 -1.21 -21.76
N CYS A 42 -6.73 -1.23 -20.88
CA CYS A 42 -5.62 -0.32 -20.92
C CYS A 42 -4.33 -1.07 -21.27
N SER A 43 -3.67 -0.65 -22.34
CA SER A 43 -2.34 -1.16 -22.72
C SER A 43 -1.29 -0.23 -22.16
N VAL A 44 -0.46 -0.73 -21.27
CA VAL A 44 0.60 0.04 -20.61
C VAL A 44 1.96 -0.39 -21.14
N ILE A 45 2.82 0.59 -21.44
CA ILE A 45 4.18 0.38 -21.92
C ILE A 45 5.13 1.17 -21.02
N ALA A 46 6.15 0.53 -20.47
CA ALA A 46 7.19 1.17 -19.67
C ALA A 46 8.55 1.11 -20.38
N PHE A 47 9.12 2.27 -20.65
CA PHE A 47 10.46 2.42 -21.21
C PHE A 47 11.50 2.80 -20.15
N GLN A 48 11.06 3.45 -19.06
CA GLN A 48 11.95 3.80 -17.95
C GLN A 48 12.28 2.57 -17.13
N ALA A 49 13.54 2.38 -16.79
CA ALA A 49 14.02 1.20 -16.07
C ALA A 49 13.25 0.97 -14.77
N SER A 50 13.05 2.01 -13.95
CA SER A 50 12.33 1.90 -12.69
C SER A 50 10.85 1.49 -12.85
N ALA A 51 10.18 2.01 -13.88
CA ALA A 51 8.80 1.64 -14.17
C ALA A 51 8.71 0.23 -14.78
N ALA A 52 9.67 -0.14 -15.62
CA ALA A 52 9.77 -1.46 -16.22
C ALA A 52 10.04 -2.55 -15.17
N GLU A 53 10.95 -2.30 -14.25
CA GLU A 53 11.25 -3.21 -13.12
C GLU A 53 10.06 -3.37 -12.19
N ALA A 54 9.38 -2.26 -11.85
CA ALA A 54 8.20 -2.30 -11.02
C ALA A 54 7.06 -3.10 -11.67
N LEU A 55 6.85 -2.96 -12.98
CA LEU A 55 5.87 -3.77 -13.72
C LEU A 55 6.29 -5.22 -13.84
N ALA A 56 7.58 -5.50 -14.10
CA ALA A 56 8.09 -6.85 -14.27
C ALA A 56 8.00 -7.70 -12.99
N ALA A 57 7.96 -7.06 -11.83
CA ALA A 57 7.79 -7.71 -10.53
C ALA A 57 6.35 -8.14 -10.23
N LEU A 58 5.37 -7.73 -11.05
CA LEU A 58 3.96 -8.04 -10.87
C LEU A 58 3.57 -9.35 -11.57
N THR A 59 2.46 -9.90 -11.14
CA THR A 59 1.87 -11.11 -11.71
C THR A 59 0.44 -10.85 -12.22
N ALA A 60 -0.10 -11.77 -13.00
CA ALA A 60 -1.49 -11.71 -13.43
C ALA A 60 -2.42 -11.69 -12.20
N GLY A 61 -3.38 -10.78 -12.20
CA GLY A 61 -4.32 -10.58 -11.09
C GLY A 61 -3.89 -9.51 -10.08
N ASP A 62 -2.66 -9.01 -10.14
CA ASP A 62 -2.22 -7.93 -9.26
C ASP A 62 -2.89 -6.60 -9.65
N THR A 63 -3.22 -5.81 -8.64
CA THR A 63 -3.73 -4.45 -8.81
C THR A 63 -2.59 -3.45 -8.78
N VAL A 64 -2.58 -2.55 -9.74
CA VAL A 64 -1.53 -1.54 -9.88
C VAL A 64 -2.12 -0.21 -10.31
N ALA A 65 -1.55 0.88 -9.80
CA ALA A 65 -1.81 2.22 -10.28
C ALA A 65 -0.64 2.70 -11.14
N VAL A 66 -0.95 3.23 -12.32
CA VAL A 66 0.06 3.68 -13.30
C VAL A 66 -0.22 5.13 -13.69
N ALA A 67 0.81 5.95 -13.67
CA ALA A 67 0.74 7.33 -14.12
C ALA A 67 1.62 7.54 -15.36
N GLY A 68 1.13 8.34 -16.30
CA GLY A 68 1.89 8.72 -17.48
C GLY A 68 1.06 9.34 -18.59
N PRO A 69 1.69 9.73 -19.68
CA PRO A 69 0.99 10.19 -20.87
C PRO A 69 0.15 9.07 -21.48
N ALA A 70 -1.03 9.43 -21.95
CA ALA A 70 -1.98 8.49 -22.52
C ALA A 70 -2.48 8.94 -23.90
N ALA A 71 -2.87 7.97 -24.70
CA ALA A 71 -3.55 8.15 -25.96
C ALA A 71 -4.72 7.19 -26.05
N LEU A 72 -5.83 7.64 -26.64
CA LEU A 72 -6.95 6.78 -26.98
C LEU A 72 -6.53 5.83 -28.11
N SER A 73 -6.90 4.58 -27.97
CA SER A 73 -6.71 3.53 -28.95
C SER A 73 -8.06 2.98 -29.36
N GLN A 74 -8.34 2.94 -30.65
CA GLN A 74 -9.53 2.33 -31.19
C GLN A 74 -9.13 1.10 -31.99
N TRP A 75 -9.89 0.03 -31.83
CA TRP A 75 -9.73 -1.19 -32.63
C TRP A 75 -11.08 -1.83 -32.88
N GLU A 76 -11.16 -2.56 -33.95
CA GLU A 76 -12.33 -3.36 -34.28
C GLU A 76 -12.08 -4.82 -33.90
N LYS A 77 -13.05 -5.42 -33.21
CA LYS A 77 -13.03 -6.84 -32.90
C LYS A 77 -14.44 -7.40 -33.13
N ASN A 78 -14.53 -8.38 -34.01
CA ASN A 78 -15.81 -9.03 -34.38
C ASN A 78 -16.89 -8.06 -34.92
N GLY A 79 -16.49 -7.01 -35.67
CA GLY A 79 -17.41 -5.99 -36.17
C GLY A 79 -17.82 -4.92 -35.14
N GLU A 80 -17.32 -5.00 -33.90
CA GLU A 80 -17.56 -3.99 -32.87
C GLU A 80 -16.37 -3.06 -32.74
N HIS A 81 -16.63 -1.76 -32.75
CA HIS A 81 -15.62 -0.75 -32.44
C HIS A 81 -15.40 -0.71 -30.93
N ARG A 82 -14.18 -0.96 -30.51
CA ARG A 82 -13.77 -0.89 -29.11
C ARG A 82 -12.79 0.23 -28.90
N VAL A 83 -12.95 0.91 -27.79
CA VAL A 83 -12.07 1.98 -27.36
C VAL A 83 -11.28 1.50 -26.15
N GLY A 84 -10.00 1.78 -26.15
CA GLY A 84 -9.13 1.53 -25.01
C GLY A 84 -8.11 2.64 -24.83
N LEU A 85 -7.32 2.51 -23.82
CA LEU A 85 -6.30 3.48 -23.47
C LEU A 85 -4.91 2.88 -23.66
N LYS A 86 -4.03 3.61 -24.30
CA LYS A 86 -2.60 3.30 -24.38
C LYS A 86 -1.85 4.28 -23.47
N VAL A 87 -1.17 3.77 -22.47
CA VAL A 87 -0.46 4.58 -21.47
C VAL A 87 1.02 4.27 -21.51
N THR A 88 1.84 5.31 -21.54
CA THR A 88 3.29 5.18 -21.35
C THR A 88 3.59 5.41 -19.86
N ALA A 89 3.92 4.34 -19.15
CA ALA A 89 4.17 4.40 -17.72
C ALA A 89 5.43 5.21 -17.43
N THR A 90 5.28 6.29 -16.69
CA THR A 90 6.36 7.05 -16.07
C THR A 90 6.53 6.74 -14.61
N ARG A 91 5.43 6.36 -13.94
CA ARG A 91 5.40 5.92 -12.54
C ARG A 91 4.45 4.75 -12.38
N VAL A 92 4.84 3.83 -11.54
CA VAL A 92 4.07 2.63 -11.19
C VAL A 92 4.00 2.55 -9.67
N LEU A 93 2.81 2.32 -9.14
CA LEU A 93 2.54 2.18 -7.72
C LEU A 93 1.78 0.87 -7.51
N SER A 94 2.46 -0.14 -7.02
CA SER A 94 1.80 -1.35 -6.54
C SER A 94 1.30 -1.16 -5.11
N VAL A 95 0.30 -1.95 -4.70
CA VAL A 95 -0.20 -1.96 -3.31
C VAL A 95 0.94 -2.30 -2.34
N TYR A 96 1.85 -3.16 -2.75
CA TYR A 96 3.03 -3.54 -1.99
C TYR A 96 3.98 -2.36 -1.77
N GLU A 97 4.30 -1.58 -2.80
CA GLU A 97 5.17 -0.40 -2.69
C GLU A 97 4.55 0.71 -1.84
N ALA A 98 3.23 0.91 -1.93
CA ALA A 98 2.52 1.85 -1.08
C ALA A 98 2.64 1.45 0.41
N GLY A 99 2.54 0.16 0.71
CA GLY A 99 2.76 -0.39 2.06
C GLY A 99 4.19 -0.18 2.56
N MET A 100 5.18 -0.47 1.72
CA MET A 100 6.60 -0.28 2.04
C MET A 100 6.96 1.18 2.28
N ARG A 101 6.44 2.10 1.46
CA ARG A 101 6.66 3.54 1.64
C ARG A 101 6.04 4.09 2.92
N ARG A 102 4.83 3.63 3.30
CA ARG A 102 4.21 3.97 4.58
C ARG A 102 5.07 3.50 5.75
N LYS A 103 5.54 2.25 5.70
CA LYS A 103 6.39 1.68 6.74
C LYS A 103 7.73 2.42 6.88
N ALA A 104 8.36 2.78 5.77
CA ALA A 104 9.59 3.58 5.75
C ALA A 104 9.37 4.99 6.32
N ALA A 105 8.25 5.64 5.97
CA ALA A 105 7.90 6.95 6.50
C ALA A 105 7.67 6.93 8.03
N SER A 106 6.98 5.91 8.53
CA SER A 106 6.75 5.73 9.97
C SER A 106 8.06 5.52 10.74
N GLN A 107 8.99 4.73 10.18
CA GLN A 107 10.30 4.50 10.80
C GLN A 107 11.21 5.73 10.76
N SER A 108 11.05 6.61 9.79
CA SER A 108 11.79 7.86 9.70
C SER A 108 11.31 8.87 10.76
N GLN A 109 10.04 8.86 11.08
CA GLN A 109 9.45 9.71 12.12
C GLN A 109 9.84 9.28 13.54
N GLU A 110 10.08 8.00 13.76
CA GLU A 110 10.58 7.47 15.05
C GLU A 110 12.06 7.73 15.29
N ARG A 111 12.80 8.11 14.24
CA ARG A 111 14.25 8.40 14.31
C ARG A 111 14.58 9.87 14.46
N GLU A 112 13.62 10.76 14.62
CA GLU A 112 13.94 12.12 15.03
C GLU A 112 14.50 12.09 16.47
N PRO A 113 15.79 12.45 16.69
CA PRO A 113 16.31 12.55 18.02
C PRO A 113 15.54 13.66 18.75
N ARG A 114 14.97 13.34 19.89
CA ARG A 114 14.55 14.34 20.87
C ARG A 114 15.81 15.02 21.41
N ASP A 115 16.47 15.80 20.59
CA ASP A 115 17.49 16.73 21.00
C ASP A 115 16.79 18.01 21.47
N GLY A 116 16.69 18.15 22.76
CA GLY A 116 16.06 19.30 23.38
C GLY A 116 15.86 19.15 24.88
N GLN A 117 16.74 18.42 25.55
CA GLN A 117 16.77 18.49 27.01
C GLN A 117 18.09 19.14 27.43
N ALA A 118 18.01 20.44 27.69
CA ALA A 118 19.05 21.20 28.33
C ALA A 118 19.49 20.56 29.67
N PRO A 119 20.77 20.56 30.02
CA PRO A 119 21.20 20.04 31.30
C PRO A 119 20.71 20.92 32.46
N GLY A 120 19.65 20.45 33.11
CA GLY A 120 19.09 21.03 34.30
C GLY A 120 20.06 20.82 35.49
N SER A 121 20.24 21.90 36.22
CA SER A 121 21.01 22.11 37.45
C SER A 121 20.92 20.98 38.48
N PRO A 122 21.96 20.77 39.29
CA PRO A 122 21.97 19.73 40.32
C PRO A 122 21.07 20.12 41.49
N SER A 123 20.12 19.26 41.82
CA SER A 123 19.30 19.34 43.03
C SER A 123 20.11 18.93 44.28
N PRO A 124 19.88 19.60 45.42
CA PRO A 124 20.60 19.31 46.66
C PRO A 124 20.15 18.00 47.33
N PRO A 125 20.97 17.41 48.20
CA PRO A 125 20.75 16.10 48.76
C PRO A 125 19.60 16.09 49.77
N ALA A 126 18.65 15.17 49.60
CA ALA A 126 17.57 14.92 50.53
C ALA A 126 18.05 14.17 51.75
N ARG A 127 17.69 14.71 52.90
CA ARG A 127 17.90 14.25 54.29
C ARG A 127 17.18 12.92 54.54
N PRO A 128 17.76 12.02 55.35
CA PRO A 128 17.11 10.73 55.65
C PRO A 128 16.00 10.91 56.68
N GLN A 129 14.83 10.40 56.37
CA GLN A 129 13.76 10.18 57.37
C GLN A 129 13.59 8.71 57.67
N LYS A 130 13.58 8.48 58.95
CA LYS A 130 13.50 7.23 59.70
C LYS A 130 12.21 6.45 59.42
N SER A 131 12.42 5.16 59.40
CA SER A 131 11.46 4.08 59.54
C SER A 131 10.42 4.24 60.64
N ARG A 132 9.18 3.81 60.35
CA ARG A 132 8.38 3.10 61.33
C ARG A 132 7.38 2.16 60.66
N PRO A 133 7.16 0.98 61.28
CA PRO A 133 6.40 -0.11 60.70
C PRO A 133 4.98 -0.16 61.23
N GLY A 134 4.14 -0.91 60.55
CA GLY A 134 2.96 -1.41 61.21
C GLY A 134 1.68 -1.44 60.39
N GLY A 135 1.14 -2.62 60.25
CA GLY A 135 -0.32 -2.86 60.12
C GLY A 135 -0.76 -3.49 58.80
N ARG A 136 -0.59 -4.75 58.67
CA ARG A 136 -1.55 -5.86 58.88
C ARG A 136 -2.79 -5.86 58.01
N ALA A 137 -2.86 -6.97 57.21
CA ALA A 137 -4.01 -7.84 56.92
C ALA A 137 -5.06 -7.37 55.89
N GLN A 138 -5.07 -8.01 54.70
CA GLN A 138 -6.04 -9.01 54.17
C GLN A 138 -7.56 -8.71 54.32
N PRO A 139 -8.47 -9.34 53.56
CA PRO A 139 -8.33 -10.24 52.41
C PRO A 139 -9.39 -10.03 51.29
N LEU A 140 -9.15 -10.73 50.16
CA LEU A 140 -10.13 -11.44 49.32
C LEU A 140 -11.40 -10.72 48.82
N GLY A 141 -11.39 -10.49 47.54
CA GLY A 141 -12.58 -10.33 46.72
C GLY A 141 -12.47 -11.19 45.48
N ARG A 142 -13.21 -12.26 45.47
CA ARG A 142 -13.34 -13.26 44.40
C ARG A 142 -14.08 -12.67 43.21
N PRO A 143 -13.69 -12.95 41.95
CA PRO A 143 -14.46 -12.52 40.80
C PRO A 143 -15.71 -13.38 40.61
N PRO A 144 -16.82 -12.80 40.15
CA PRO A 144 -18.03 -13.56 39.86
C PRO A 144 -17.88 -14.32 38.51
N ARG A 145 -18.42 -15.50 38.50
CA ARG A 145 -18.52 -16.43 37.39
C ARG A 145 -19.32 -15.83 36.24
N LEU A 146 -18.82 -16.07 35.04
CA LEU A 146 -19.60 -16.05 33.82
C LEU A 146 -20.70 -17.08 33.88
N VAL A 147 -21.90 -16.62 33.60
CA VAL A 147 -23.07 -17.47 33.36
C VAL A 147 -23.12 -17.76 31.87
N ASP A 148 -23.10 -19.03 31.54
CA ASP A 148 -23.44 -19.56 30.24
C ASP A 148 -24.85 -19.09 29.87
N MET A 149 -25.00 -18.50 28.70
CA MET A 149 -26.28 -18.39 28.03
C MET A 149 -26.33 -19.39 26.92
N ASP A 150 -27.00 -20.48 27.20
CA ASP A 150 -27.45 -21.49 26.28
C ASP A 150 -28.13 -20.87 25.06
N ASN A 151 -27.71 -21.40 23.96
CA ASN A 151 -28.30 -21.32 22.66
C ASN A 151 -29.61 -22.11 22.65
N ASP A 152 -30.69 -21.45 22.30
CA ASP A 152 -31.93 -22.14 21.89
C ASP A 152 -32.23 -21.74 20.45
N GLU A 153 -32.00 -22.67 19.56
CA GLU A 153 -32.73 -22.74 18.30
C GLU A 153 -34.11 -23.33 18.54
N PRO A 154 -35.12 -22.91 17.79
CA PRO A 154 -35.93 -23.90 17.12
C PRO A 154 -36.42 -23.52 15.73
N VAL A 155 -36.36 -24.50 14.86
CA VAL A 155 -37.20 -24.88 13.70
C VAL A 155 -37.36 -23.88 12.57
#